data_88a622468ca9b49691c94af0be1eafa8
#
_entry.id   88a622468ca9b49691c94af0be1eafa8
#
_cell.length_a   1.000
_cell.length_b   1.000
_cell.length_c   1.000
_cell.angle_alpha   90.00
_cell.angle_beta   90.00
_cell.angle_gamma   90.00
#
_symmetry.space_group_name_H-M   'P 1'
#
loop_
_entity.id
_entity.type
_entity.pdbx_description
1 polymer ?
#
loop_
_entity_poly.entity_id
_entity_poly.type
_entity_poly.pdbx_seq_one_letter_code
_entity_poly.pdbx_strand_id
1 'polypeptide(L)'
;RHTSSELREIMSRRLPEIKRWKQKINTAHIQYELVIRVQEYINCHLFDDLDSEKLSQIVCISKYHFRRLFKAVCGDSLGNYIQRLRLEYIAFKLISTNVSVSEILSQINYQNKHTLSRAFKNYFNCSIPEFRKRHSNACSEGKNPIQIEPSIERVPHTRIAYLKLERTHHVSHSFSVLWKQVLQFSESYGLLSKGCKYVSMTLDYPFITLEEQSRFMVGVTLPQSFKIPKGFGVYEVPAGEYAIFRFKGLYHELNRVYRYIYLDWLPANDYS
;
A
#
# COMPACT_ATOMS: atom_id res chain seq x y z
N ARG A 1 -2.68 42.84 28.38
CA ARG A 1 -1.25 42.47 28.55
C ARG A 1 -1.19 41.58 29.78
N HIS A 2 -1.04 40.25 29.62
CA HIS A 2 -0.85 39.35 30.74
C HIS A 2 0.54 39.59 31.35
N THR A 3 0.62 39.62 32.67
CA THR A 3 1.89 39.73 33.36
C THR A 3 2.73 38.44 33.20
N SER A 4 4.05 38.57 33.31
CA SER A 4 4.97 37.41 33.21
C SER A 4 4.65 36.29 34.21
N SER A 5 4.01 36.64 35.34
CA SER A 5 3.56 35.68 36.37
C SER A 5 2.33 34.92 35.92
N GLU A 6 1.33 35.54 35.31
CA GLU A 6 0.13 34.90 34.78
C GLU A 6 0.45 33.93 33.64
N LEU A 7 1.39 34.28 32.76
CA LEU A 7 1.85 33.40 31.69
C LEU A 7 2.56 32.15 32.25
N ARG A 8 3.34 32.27 33.31
CA ARG A 8 3.98 31.12 33.98
C ARG A 8 2.95 30.19 34.64
N GLU A 9 1.92 30.74 35.24
CA GLU A 9 0.86 29.96 35.87
C GLU A 9 0.01 29.23 34.85
N ILE A 10 -0.35 29.88 33.73
CA ILE A 10 -1.07 29.23 32.61
C ILE A 10 -0.22 28.13 31.98
N MET A 11 1.07 28.34 31.78
CA MET A 11 1.98 27.33 31.27
C MET A 11 2.13 26.13 32.21
N SER A 12 2.26 26.38 33.53
CA SER A 12 2.39 25.30 34.54
C SER A 12 1.15 24.41 34.60
N ARG A 13 -0.06 24.97 34.46
CA ARG A 13 -1.31 24.20 34.41
C ARG A 13 -1.47 23.38 33.12
N ARG A 14 -0.99 23.88 31.97
CA ARG A 14 -1.08 23.18 30.67
C ARG A 14 0.05 22.20 30.39
N LEU A 15 1.19 22.29 31.07
CA LEU A 15 2.32 21.38 30.88
C LEU A 15 2.00 19.89 31.08
N PRO A 16 1.19 19.46 32.07
CA PRO A 16 0.79 18.08 32.22
C PRO A 16 -0.08 17.57 31.06
N GLU A 17 -1.00 18.42 30.59
CA GLU A 17 -1.86 18.09 29.43
C GLU A 17 -1.06 17.97 28.15
N ILE A 18 -0.13 18.89 27.90
CA ILE A 18 0.77 18.85 26.75
C ILE A 18 1.68 17.62 26.79
N LYS A 19 2.23 17.24 27.96
CA LYS A 19 3.01 16.01 28.13
C LYS A 19 2.16 14.78 27.86
N ARG A 20 0.95 14.71 28.37
CA ARG A 20 0.00 13.60 28.14
C ARG A 20 -0.43 13.52 26.66
N TRP A 21 -0.58 14.65 26.01
CA TRP A 21 -0.90 14.73 24.58
C TRP A 21 0.28 14.25 23.72
N LYS A 22 1.50 14.71 24.00
CA LYS A 22 2.73 14.24 23.34
C LYS A 22 2.95 12.75 23.53
N GLN A 23 2.67 12.23 24.72
CA GLN A 23 2.77 10.79 25.00
C GLN A 23 1.71 9.99 24.22
N LYS A 24 0.45 10.48 24.12
CA LYS A 24 -0.59 9.87 23.30
C LYS A 24 -0.23 9.82 21.81
N ILE A 25 0.28 10.92 21.26
CA ILE A 25 0.71 10.98 19.85
C ILE A 25 1.86 10.02 19.59
N ASN A 26 2.85 9.97 20.48
CA ASN A 26 3.98 9.05 20.34
C ASN A 26 3.53 7.58 20.39
N THR A 27 2.59 7.27 21.27
CA THR A 27 2.00 5.92 21.38
C THR A 27 1.22 5.54 20.12
N ALA A 28 0.39 6.43 19.59
CA ALA A 28 -0.37 6.20 18.37
C ALA A 28 0.55 5.97 17.15
N HIS A 29 1.63 6.75 17.05
CA HIS A 29 2.61 6.59 15.98
C HIS A 29 3.33 5.24 16.08
N ILE A 30 3.80 4.83 17.25
CA ILE A 30 4.41 3.52 17.48
C ILE A 30 3.43 2.40 17.12
N GLN A 31 2.19 2.51 17.54
CA GLN A 31 1.15 1.52 17.25
C GLN A 31 0.89 1.40 15.74
N TYR A 32 0.87 2.51 15.03
CA TYR A 32 0.75 2.52 13.57
C TYR A 32 1.93 1.83 12.90
N GLU A 33 3.18 2.14 13.29
CA GLU A 33 4.38 1.48 12.76
C GLU A 33 4.37 -0.04 12.97
N LEU A 34 3.89 -0.52 14.12
CA LEU A 34 3.75 -1.95 14.38
C LEU A 34 2.80 -2.62 13.37
N VAL A 35 1.67 -1.98 13.05
CA VAL A 35 0.72 -2.50 12.08
C VAL A 35 1.31 -2.49 10.67
N ILE A 36 2.03 -1.44 10.28
CA ILE A 36 2.71 -1.39 8.97
C ILE A 36 3.69 -2.54 8.80
N ARG A 37 4.52 -2.83 9.80
CA ARG A 37 5.44 -3.99 9.75
C ARG A 37 4.71 -5.31 9.54
N VAL A 38 3.56 -5.48 10.19
CA VAL A 38 2.74 -6.69 9.99
C VAL A 38 2.14 -6.72 8.59
N GLN A 39 1.68 -5.59 8.05
CA GLN A 39 1.18 -5.51 6.68
C GLN A 39 2.26 -5.87 5.66
N GLU A 40 3.49 -5.39 5.85
CA GLU A 40 4.65 -5.75 5.02
C GLU A 40 4.96 -7.25 5.10
N TYR A 41 4.97 -7.80 6.31
CA TYR A 41 5.15 -9.24 6.50
C TYR A 41 4.05 -10.06 5.80
N ILE A 42 2.78 -9.67 5.95
CA ILE A 42 1.65 -10.32 5.27
C ILE A 42 1.83 -10.28 3.75
N ASN A 43 2.26 -9.15 3.18
CA ASN A 43 2.47 -9.04 1.73
C ASN A 43 3.55 -10.00 1.23
N CYS A 44 4.65 -10.18 1.98
CA CYS A 44 5.73 -11.10 1.61
C CYS A 44 5.39 -12.58 1.84
N HIS A 45 4.43 -12.87 2.72
CA HIS A 45 4.08 -14.21 3.19
C HIS A 45 2.59 -14.54 2.99
N LEU A 46 1.96 -13.94 1.96
CA LEU A 46 0.49 -13.93 1.81
C LEU A 46 -0.15 -15.31 1.81
N PHE A 47 0.55 -16.32 1.31
CA PHE A 47 0.05 -17.70 1.19
C PHE A 47 0.58 -18.64 2.26
N ASP A 48 1.39 -18.14 3.19
CA ASP A 48 1.80 -18.89 4.37
C ASP A 48 0.63 -19.04 5.36
N ASP A 49 0.84 -19.88 6.37
CA ASP A 49 -0.08 -19.96 7.51
C ASP A 49 0.10 -18.72 8.39
N LEU A 50 -0.83 -17.78 8.22
CA LEU A 50 -0.84 -16.48 8.89
C LEU A 50 -1.95 -16.44 9.92
N ASP A 51 -1.59 -16.60 11.19
CA ASP A 51 -2.52 -16.43 12.30
C ASP A 51 -2.16 -15.24 13.19
N SER A 52 -3.08 -14.86 14.06
CA SER A 52 -2.89 -13.71 14.95
C SER A 52 -1.87 -13.97 16.07
N GLU A 53 -1.52 -15.22 16.36
CA GLU A 53 -0.46 -15.57 17.32
C GLU A 53 0.90 -15.25 16.73
N LYS A 54 1.19 -15.85 15.58
CA LYS A 54 2.43 -15.64 14.82
C LYS A 54 2.69 -14.16 14.54
N LEU A 55 1.67 -13.44 14.04
CA LEU A 55 1.80 -12.04 13.68
C LEU A 55 1.97 -11.11 14.91
N SER A 56 1.36 -11.43 16.04
CA SER A 56 1.54 -10.67 17.28
C SER A 56 2.96 -10.81 17.86
N GLN A 57 3.61 -11.95 17.65
CA GLN A 57 5.00 -12.20 18.07
C GLN A 57 5.99 -11.34 17.27
N ILE A 58 5.74 -11.10 15.98
CA ILE A 58 6.60 -10.24 15.14
C ILE A 58 6.72 -8.82 15.70
N VAL A 59 5.65 -8.34 16.34
CA VAL A 59 5.57 -6.99 16.90
C VAL A 59 5.62 -6.96 18.43
N CYS A 60 5.90 -8.09 19.06
CA CYS A 60 6.11 -8.25 20.52
C CYS A 60 4.96 -7.69 21.36
N ILE A 61 3.71 -7.88 20.94
CA ILE A 61 2.51 -7.51 21.72
C ILE A 61 1.58 -8.71 21.90
N SER A 62 0.68 -8.65 22.88
CA SER A 62 -0.28 -9.73 23.10
C SER A 62 -1.24 -9.86 21.91
N LYS A 63 -1.65 -11.09 21.58
CA LYS A 63 -2.61 -11.43 20.52
C LYS A 63 -3.90 -10.59 20.59
N TYR A 64 -4.44 -10.39 21.79
CA TYR A 64 -5.64 -9.60 21.99
C TYR A 64 -5.43 -8.12 21.65
N HIS A 65 -4.31 -7.54 22.12
CA HIS A 65 -3.95 -6.16 21.81
C HIS A 65 -3.68 -5.98 20.31
N PHE A 66 -2.95 -6.92 19.71
CA PHE A 66 -2.68 -6.94 18.27
C PHE A 66 -3.96 -6.91 17.44
N ARG A 67 -4.92 -7.80 17.71
CA ARG A 67 -6.19 -7.84 16.93
C ARG A 67 -6.98 -6.54 17.02
N ARG A 68 -7.06 -5.94 18.20
CA ARG A 68 -7.72 -4.64 18.39
C ARG A 68 -7.00 -3.52 17.64
N LEU A 69 -5.67 -3.48 17.75
CA LEU A 69 -4.83 -2.49 17.11
C LEU A 69 -4.93 -2.61 15.58
N PHE A 70 -4.78 -3.82 15.06
CA PHE A 70 -4.87 -4.09 13.63
C PHE A 70 -6.22 -3.62 13.07
N LYS A 71 -7.33 -3.99 13.72
CA LYS A 71 -8.67 -3.56 13.31
C LYS A 71 -8.84 -2.04 13.39
N ALA A 72 -8.29 -1.38 14.41
CA ALA A 72 -8.37 0.07 14.56
C ALA A 72 -7.60 0.82 13.47
N VAL A 73 -6.46 0.30 13.02
CA VAL A 73 -5.62 0.92 11.99
C VAL A 73 -6.07 0.54 10.57
N CYS A 74 -6.41 -0.73 10.33
CA CYS A 74 -6.77 -1.22 9.00
C CYS A 74 -8.26 -1.08 8.66
N GLY A 75 -9.11 -0.80 9.65
CA GLY A 75 -10.56 -0.76 9.48
C GLY A 75 -11.23 -2.14 9.38
N ASP A 76 -10.47 -3.22 9.26
CA ASP A 76 -10.97 -4.57 9.06
C ASP A 76 -10.31 -5.59 10.02
N SER A 77 -10.93 -6.76 10.18
CA SER A 77 -10.34 -7.86 10.92
C SER A 77 -9.12 -8.43 10.16
N LEU A 78 -8.14 -8.97 10.90
CA LEU A 78 -6.97 -9.59 10.30
C LEU A 78 -7.34 -10.68 9.27
N GLY A 79 -8.32 -11.54 9.61
CA GLY A 79 -8.76 -12.62 8.71
C GLY A 79 -9.35 -12.09 7.41
N ASN A 80 -10.25 -11.11 7.50
CA ASN A 80 -10.84 -10.49 6.31
C ASN A 80 -9.78 -9.79 5.46
N TYR A 81 -8.85 -9.07 6.10
CA TYR A 81 -7.74 -8.39 5.43
C TYR A 81 -6.89 -9.36 4.62
N ILE A 82 -6.42 -10.47 5.22
CA ILE A 82 -5.64 -11.51 4.53
C ILE A 82 -6.46 -12.17 3.43
N GLN A 83 -7.72 -12.51 3.71
CA GLN A 83 -8.60 -13.13 2.70
C GLN A 83 -8.80 -12.22 1.49
N ARG A 84 -9.03 -10.92 1.71
CA ARG A 84 -9.15 -9.93 0.65
C ARG A 84 -7.91 -9.92 -0.23
N LEU A 85 -6.72 -9.77 0.35
CA LEU A 85 -5.47 -9.74 -0.41
C LEU A 85 -5.26 -11.03 -1.23
N ARG A 86 -5.62 -12.20 -0.68
CA ARG A 86 -5.56 -13.48 -1.39
C ARG A 86 -6.51 -13.51 -2.59
N LEU A 87 -7.74 -13.04 -2.41
CA LEU A 87 -8.73 -12.99 -3.49
C LEU A 87 -8.32 -12.01 -4.59
N GLU A 88 -7.80 -10.84 -4.23
CA GLU A 88 -7.30 -9.84 -5.17
C GLU A 88 -6.09 -10.36 -5.96
N TYR A 89 -5.16 -11.06 -5.31
CA TYR A 89 -4.04 -11.72 -6.00
C TYR A 89 -4.53 -12.76 -7.02
N ILE A 90 -5.49 -13.61 -6.63
CA ILE A 90 -6.08 -14.60 -7.52
C ILE A 90 -6.75 -13.92 -8.70
N ALA A 91 -7.54 -12.88 -8.45
CA ALA A 91 -8.20 -12.07 -9.47
C ALA A 91 -7.17 -11.46 -10.44
N PHE A 92 -6.06 -10.93 -9.91
CA PHE A 92 -4.96 -10.43 -10.73
C PHE A 92 -4.35 -11.51 -11.63
N LYS A 93 -4.01 -12.68 -11.08
CA LYS A 93 -3.49 -13.81 -11.88
C LYS A 93 -4.49 -14.29 -12.94
N LEU A 94 -5.79 -14.23 -12.66
CA LEU A 94 -6.83 -14.59 -13.64
C LEU A 94 -6.89 -13.66 -14.85
N ILE A 95 -6.57 -12.40 -14.71
CA ILE A 95 -6.60 -11.41 -15.81
C ILE A 95 -5.23 -11.21 -16.46
N SER A 96 -4.14 -11.38 -15.70
CA SER A 96 -2.77 -11.18 -16.18
C SER A 96 -2.12 -12.45 -16.74
N THR A 97 -2.78 -13.61 -16.66
CA THR A 97 -2.25 -14.87 -17.18
C THR A 97 -3.34 -15.74 -17.77
N ASN A 98 -2.95 -16.65 -18.67
CA ASN A 98 -3.87 -17.65 -19.25
C ASN A 98 -3.94 -18.94 -18.43
N VAL A 99 -3.26 -19.02 -17.28
CA VAL A 99 -3.23 -20.23 -16.44
C VAL A 99 -4.62 -20.60 -15.91
N SER A 100 -4.86 -21.86 -15.71
CA SER A 100 -6.13 -22.35 -15.17
C SER A 100 -6.28 -22.00 -13.68
N VAL A 101 -7.52 -21.94 -13.19
CA VAL A 101 -7.78 -21.73 -11.75
C VAL A 101 -7.10 -22.79 -10.91
N SER A 102 -7.04 -24.05 -11.40
CA SER A 102 -6.41 -25.15 -10.68
C SER A 102 -4.89 -24.96 -10.56
N GLU A 103 -4.25 -24.43 -11.59
CA GLU A 103 -2.82 -24.09 -11.58
C GLU A 103 -2.53 -22.92 -10.62
N ILE A 104 -3.35 -21.87 -10.64
CA ILE A 104 -3.21 -20.78 -9.66
C ILE A 104 -3.31 -21.32 -8.23
N LEU A 105 -4.29 -22.18 -7.95
CA LEU A 105 -4.47 -22.76 -6.62
C LEU A 105 -3.31 -23.63 -6.18
N SER A 106 -2.71 -24.40 -7.11
CA SER A 106 -1.55 -25.25 -6.79
C SER A 106 -0.31 -24.40 -6.46
N GLN A 107 -0.10 -23.29 -7.15
CA GLN A 107 1.02 -22.38 -6.91
C GLN A 107 0.96 -21.70 -5.54
N ILE A 108 -0.26 -21.38 -5.06
CA ILE A 108 -0.47 -20.67 -3.80
C ILE A 108 -0.82 -21.59 -2.61
N ASN A 109 -0.68 -22.91 -2.79
CA ASN A 109 -1.01 -23.91 -1.78
C ASN A 109 -2.42 -23.75 -1.14
N TYR A 110 -3.40 -23.34 -1.93
CA TYR A 110 -4.77 -23.14 -1.46
C TYR A 110 -5.55 -24.45 -1.52
N GLN A 111 -5.84 -25.01 -0.36
CA GLN A 111 -6.32 -26.39 -0.24
C GLN A 111 -7.78 -26.62 -0.69
N ASN A 112 -8.63 -25.59 -0.77
CA ASN A 112 -10.07 -25.82 -0.99
C ASN A 112 -10.67 -24.90 -2.06
N LYS A 113 -10.85 -25.46 -3.27
CA LYS A 113 -11.45 -24.78 -4.42
C LYS A 113 -12.90 -24.31 -4.19
N HIS A 114 -13.70 -25.08 -3.44
CA HIS A 114 -15.10 -24.73 -3.16
C HIS A 114 -15.19 -23.52 -2.22
N THR A 115 -14.38 -23.50 -1.17
CA THR A 115 -14.29 -22.38 -0.24
C THR A 115 -13.83 -21.11 -0.97
N LEU A 116 -12.83 -21.23 -1.86
CA LEU A 116 -12.40 -20.13 -2.69
C LEU A 116 -13.52 -19.61 -3.59
N SER A 117 -14.19 -20.48 -4.34
CA SER A 117 -15.24 -20.07 -5.28
C SER A 117 -16.36 -19.31 -4.59
N ARG A 118 -16.74 -19.73 -3.38
CA ARG A 118 -17.74 -19.03 -2.56
C ARG A 118 -17.23 -17.68 -2.06
N ALA A 119 -16.01 -17.63 -1.54
CA ALA A 119 -15.39 -16.39 -1.06
C ALA A 119 -15.20 -15.37 -2.20
N PHE A 120 -14.74 -15.84 -3.36
CA PHE A 120 -14.56 -15.05 -4.56
C PHE A 120 -15.87 -14.44 -5.05
N LYS A 121 -16.93 -15.28 -5.14
CA LYS A 121 -18.26 -14.82 -5.53
C LYS A 121 -18.83 -13.78 -4.55
N ASN A 122 -18.61 -13.98 -3.24
CA ASN A 122 -19.06 -13.03 -2.23
C ASN A 122 -18.31 -11.68 -2.30
N TYR A 123 -17.02 -11.70 -2.65
CA TYR A 123 -16.21 -10.49 -2.72
C TYR A 123 -16.40 -9.71 -4.02
N PHE A 124 -16.38 -10.41 -5.17
CA PHE A 124 -16.48 -9.79 -6.50
C PHE A 124 -17.89 -9.77 -7.10
N ASN A 125 -18.89 -10.31 -6.40
CA ASN A 125 -20.27 -10.44 -6.86
C ASN A 125 -20.41 -11.18 -8.21
N CYS A 126 -19.46 -12.03 -8.58
CA CYS A 126 -19.48 -12.86 -9.76
C CYS A 126 -18.63 -14.13 -9.59
N SER A 127 -18.85 -15.14 -10.43
CA SER A 127 -18.04 -16.35 -10.43
C SER A 127 -16.66 -16.11 -11.05
N ILE A 128 -15.69 -16.96 -10.74
CA ILE A 128 -14.33 -16.88 -11.29
C ILE A 128 -14.32 -16.89 -12.83
N PRO A 129 -15.05 -17.82 -13.54
CA PRO A 129 -15.13 -17.79 -14.99
C PRO A 129 -15.75 -16.51 -15.55
N GLU A 130 -16.79 -16.00 -14.90
CA GLU A 130 -17.45 -14.76 -15.29
C GLU A 130 -16.54 -13.54 -15.11
N PHE A 131 -15.79 -13.50 -14.01
CA PHE A 131 -14.80 -12.47 -13.76
C PHE A 131 -13.73 -12.44 -14.86
N ARG A 132 -13.16 -13.60 -15.22
CA ARG A 132 -12.20 -13.72 -16.32
C ARG A 132 -12.78 -13.21 -17.63
N LYS A 133 -14.00 -13.66 -18.00
CA LYS A 133 -14.67 -13.26 -19.23
C LYS A 133 -14.89 -11.74 -19.32
N ARG A 134 -15.34 -11.11 -18.22
CA ARG A 134 -15.56 -9.65 -18.18
C ARG A 134 -14.27 -8.88 -18.43
N HIS A 135 -13.16 -9.31 -17.85
CA HIS A 135 -11.88 -8.61 -17.99
C HIS A 135 -11.14 -8.93 -19.28
N SER A 136 -11.30 -10.14 -19.85
CA SER A 136 -10.77 -10.47 -21.19
C SER A 136 -11.43 -9.64 -22.29
N ASN A 137 -12.74 -9.34 -22.17
CA ASN A 137 -13.44 -8.49 -23.14
C ASN A 137 -13.07 -7.00 -22.98
N ALA A 138 -12.67 -6.56 -21.79
CA ALA A 138 -12.26 -5.18 -21.55
C ALA A 138 -10.94 -4.81 -22.24
N CYS A 139 -10.11 -5.80 -22.61
CA CYS A 139 -8.91 -5.59 -23.42
C CYS A 139 -9.24 -5.12 -24.86
N SER A 140 -10.44 -5.44 -25.37
CA SER A 140 -10.85 -5.13 -26.76
C SER A 140 -11.53 -3.77 -26.94
N GLU A 141 -11.88 -3.06 -25.88
CA GLU A 141 -12.68 -1.82 -25.98
C GLU A 141 -11.87 -0.51 -26.07
N GLY A 142 -10.55 -0.57 -25.99
CA GLY A 142 -9.68 0.61 -26.07
C GLY A 142 -9.41 1.06 -27.51
N LYS A 143 -10.10 2.09 -28.00
CA LYS A 143 -9.97 2.61 -29.37
C LYS A 143 -8.60 3.14 -29.77
N ASN A 144 -7.63 3.26 -28.87
CA ASN A 144 -6.22 3.55 -29.16
C ASN A 144 -5.34 2.96 -28.05
N PRO A 145 -4.78 1.77 -28.23
CA PRO A 145 -3.83 1.22 -27.25
C PRO A 145 -2.61 2.13 -27.16
N ILE A 146 -2.26 2.52 -25.95
CA ILE A 146 -0.96 3.15 -25.71
C ILE A 146 0.06 2.01 -25.82
N GLN A 147 0.96 2.09 -26.80
CA GLN A 147 2.12 1.22 -26.87
C GLN A 147 3.31 1.99 -26.28
N ILE A 148 3.79 1.53 -25.14
CA ILE A 148 5.00 2.06 -24.48
C ILE A 148 5.93 0.89 -24.24
N GLU A 149 7.05 0.88 -24.94
CA GLU A 149 8.08 -0.13 -24.72
C GLU A 149 8.80 0.16 -23.39
N PRO A 150 8.88 -0.81 -22.48
CA PRO A 150 9.64 -0.64 -21.26
C PRO A 150 11.14 -0.76 -21.54
N SER A 151 11.95 -0.08 -20.74
CA SER A 151 13.37 -0.42 -20.59
C SER A 151 13.55 -1.30 -19.35
N ILE A 152 14.28 -2.40 -19.50
CA ILE A 152 14.69 -3.22 -18.37
C ILE A 152 15.95 -2.60 -17.78
N GLU A 153 15.84 -2.11 -16.55
CA GLU A 153 16.94 -1.39 -15.91
C GLU A 153 17.25 -1.98 -14.53
N ARG A 154 18.52 -2.01 -14.20
CA ARG A 154 18.96 -2.39 -12.86
C ARG A 154 18.79 -1.21 -11.91
N VAL A 155 17.86 -1.33 -10.99
CA VAL A 155 17.59 -0.33 -9.96
C VAL A 155 18.37 -0.72 -8.70
N PRO A 156 19.15 0.21 -8.11
CA PRO A 156 19.82 -0.06 -6.84
C PRO A 156 18.82 -0.10 -5.70
N HIS A 157 19.21 -0.71 -4.57
CA HIS A 157 18.42 -0.65 -3.35
C HIS A 157 18.09 0.81 -3.03
N THR A 158 16.79 1.11 -2.96
CA THR A 158 16.29 2.49 -2.84
C THR A 158 15.37 2.62 -1.63
N ARG A 159 15.67 3.59 -0.78
CA ARG A 159 14.82 3.93 0.38
C ARG A 159 13.88 5.06 0.02
N ILE A 160 12.63 4.97 0.43
CA ILE A 160 11.59 5.97 0.18
C ILE A 160 10.98 6.38 1.51
N ALA A 161 11.03 7.68 1.84
CA ALA A 161 10.19 8.22 2.90
C ALA A 161 8.80 8.46 2.33
N TYR A 162 7.77 7.89 2.96
CA TYR A 162 6.41 7.98 2.44
C TYR A 162 5.38 8.41 3.50
N LEU A 163 4.29 8.97 3.00
CA LEU A 163 3.04 9.15 3.70
C LEU A 163 1.97 8.29 3.03
N LYS A 164 1.15 7.61 3.84
CA LYS A 164 0.06 6.76 3.35
C LYS A 164 -1.24 7.54 3.35
N LEU A 165 -2.02 7.38 2.28
CA LEU A 165 -3.39 7.87 2.24
C LEU A 165 -4.26 7.00 3.17
N GLU A 166 -4.65 7.55 4.30
CA GLU A 166 -5.60 6.91 5.20
C GLU A 166 -7.02 7.25 4.76
N ARG A 167 -7.76 6.23 4.35
CA ARG A 167 -9.18 6.33 4.05
C ARG A 167 -9.96 5.77 5.24
N THR A 168 -10.00 6.52 6.32
CA THR A 168 -10.95 6.26 7.41
C THR A 168 -12.25 7.00 7.13
N HIS A 169 -13.38 6.45 7.56
CA HIS A 169 -14.72 7.03 7.36
C HIS A 169 -14.88 8.47 7.88
N HIS A 170 -13.89 9.01 8.57
CA HIS A 170 -13.95 10.33 9.22
C HIS A 170 -12.86 11.32 8.83
N VAL A 171 -11.82 10.91 8.07
CA VAL A 171 -10.72 11.82 7.68
C VAL A 171 -10.26 11.49 6.27
N SER A 172 -10.87 12.14 5.31
CA SER A 172 -10.36 12.16 3.94
C SER A 172 -9.17 13.13 3.88
N HIS A 173 -7.98 12.64 4.14
CA HIS A 173 -6.78 13.36 3.73
C HIS A 173 -6.76 13.36 2.21
N SER A 174 -6.96 14.53 1.60
CA SER A 174 -6.87 14.62 0.16
C SER A 174 -5.43 14.37 -0.29
N PHE A 175 -5.25 13.79 -1.46
CA PHE A 175 -3.96 13.61 -2.10
C PHE A 175 -3.09 14.88 -2.06
N SER A 176 -3.70 16.03 -2.23
CA SER A 176 -3.02 17.33 -2.20
C SER A 176 -2.39 17.64 -0.84
N VAL A 177 -3.01 17.25 0.27
CA VAL A 177 -2.45 17.48 1.61
C VAL A 177 -1.21 16.62 1.83
N LEU A 178 -1.24 15.34 1.43
CA LEU A 178 -0.09 14.44 1.53
C LEU A 178 1.08 14.93 0.68
N TRP A 179 0.81 15.31 -0.58
CA TRP A 179 1.84 15.86 -1.44
C TRP A 179 2.44 17.14 -0.88
N LYS A 180 1.62 18.03 -0.32
CA LYS A 180 2.12 19.27 0.33
C LYS A 180 3.10 18.94 1.45
N GLN A 181 2.81 17.95 2.28
CA GLN A 181 3.71 17.52 3.36
C GLN A 181 5.01 16.92 2.83
N VAL A 182 4.94 16.06 1.79
CA VAL A 182 6.13 15.49 1.15
C VAL A 182 7.00 16.56 0.49
N LEU A 183 6.38 17.54 -0.17
CA LEU A 183 7.08 18.67 -0.78
C LEU A 183 7.80 19.50 0.27
N GLN A 184 7.12 19.91 1.34
CA GLN A 184 7.71 20.67 2.44
C GLN A 184 8.87 19.92 3.10
N PHE A 185 8.70 18.59 3.30
CA PHE A 185 9.77 17.75 3.80
C PHE A 185 10.98 17.73 2.87
N SER A 186 10.74 17.48 1.58
CA SER A 186 11.80 17.45 0.57
C SER A 186 12.57 18.76 0.47
N GLU A 187 11.88 19.88 0.50
CA GLU A 187 12.47 21.23 0.48
C GLU A 187 13.30 21.51 1.72
N SER A 188 12.76 21.19 2.92
CA SER A 188 13.44 21.43 4.19
C SER A 188 14.79 20.73 4.32
N TYR A 189 14.97 19.63 3.59
CA TYR A 189 16.22 18.84 3.60
C TYR A 189 17.01 18.89 2.29
N GLY A 190 16.55 19.68 1.32
CA GLY A 190 17.19 19.83 0.00
C GLY A 190 17.33 18.50 -0.73
N LEU A 191 16.32 17.62 -0.66
CA LEU A 191 16.43 16.27 -1.21
C LEU A 191 16.54 16.24 -2.73
N LEU A 192 15.81 17.12 -3.43
CA LEU A 192 15.87 17.17 -4.90
C LEU A 192 17.24 17.57 -5.43
N SER A 193 17.93 18.50 -4.75
CA SER A 193 19.31 18.89 -5.11
C SER A 193 20.31 17.74 -4.92
N LYS A 194 19.95 16.72 -4.13
CA LYS A 194 20.73 15.49 -3.91
C LYS A 194 20.32 14.37 -4.88
N GLY A 195 19.57 14.67 -5.93
CA GLY A 195 19.14 13.69 -6.94
C GLY A 195 17.98 12.80 -6.52
N CYS A 196 17.32 13.10 -5.40
CA CYS A 196 16.15 12.35 -4.96
C CYS A 196 14.94 12.63 -5.87
N LYS A 197 14.01 11.65 -5.95
CA LYS A 197 12.85 11.71 -6.83
C LYS A 197 11.56 11.60 -6.03
N TYR A 198 10.51 12.29 -6.45
CA TYR A 198 9.17 12.08 -5.94
C TYR A 198 8.61 10.76 -6.45
N VAL A 199 7.88 10.06 -5.59
CA VAL A 199 7.33 8.73 -5.86
C VAL A 199 5.89 8.67 -5.37
N SER A 200 5.01 8.11 -6.19
CA SER A 200 3.73 7.58 -5.76
C SER A 200 3.72 6.07 -5.91
N MET A 201 3.13 5.38 -4.95
CA MET A 201 3.12 3.92 -4.91
C MET A 201 1.71 3.43 -4.61
N THR A 202 1.29 2.37 -5.28
CA THR A 202 0.17 1.53 -4.87
C THR A 202 0.68 0.13 -4.58
N LEU A 203 0.23 -0.45 -3.48
CA LEU A 203 0.57 -1.82 -3.09
C LEU A 203 -0.52 -2.81 -3.51
N ASP A 204 -1.54 -2.31 -4.15
CA ASP A 204 -2.72 -3.06 -4.53
C ASP A 204 -2.84 -3.15 -6.05
N TYR A 205 -3.67 -4.08 -6.50
CA TYR A 205 -3.82 -4.33 -7.92
C TYR A 205 -4.77 -3.31 -8.56
N PRO A 206 -4.30 -2.49 -9.51
CA PRO A 206 -5.17 -1.60 -10.26
C PRO A 206 -6.32 -2.37 -10.91
N PHE A 207 -7.51 -1.78 -10.94
CA PHE A 207 -8.75 -2.36 -11.52
C PHE A 207 -9.35 -3.57 -10.77
N ILE A 208 -8.71 -4.02 -9.68
CA ILE A 208 -9.18 -5.15 -8.87
C ILE A 208 -9.56 -4.69 -7.48
N THR A 209 -8.64 -4.01 -6.80
CA THR A 209 -8.88 -3.49 -5.44
C THR A 209 -9.86 -2.34 -5.48
N LEU A 210 -10.87 -2.40 -4.62
CA LEU A 210 -11.83 -1.30 -4.47
C LEU A 210 -11.12 -0.02 -4.01
N GLU A 211 -11.59 1.12 -4.51
CA GLU A 211 -10.96 2.41 -4.24
C GLU A 211 -10.84 2.71 -2.74
N GLU A 212 -11.87 2.35 -1.96
CA GLU A 212 -11.91 2.54 -0.51
C GLU A 212 -10.91 1.67 0.25
N GLN A 213 -10.43 0.60 -0.37
CA GLN A 213 -9.50 -0.37 0.22
C GLN A 213 -8.08 -0.23 -0.34
N SER A 214 -7.91 0.60 -1.37
CA SER A 214 -6.63 0.79 -2.03
C SER A 214 -5.62 1.49 -1.11
N ARG A 215 -4.43 0.90 -1.00
CA ARG A 215 -3.29 1.42 -0.23
C ARG A 215 -2.43 2.28 -1.14
N PHE A 216 -2.58 3.56 -1.03
CA PHE A 216 -1.83 4.53 -1.81
C PHE A 216 -0.84 5.30 -0.95
N MET A 217 0.37 5.49 -1.44
CA MET A 217 1.44 6.18 -0.77
C MET A 217 2.06 7.24 -1.66
N VAL A 218 2.47 8.34 -1.07
CA VAL A 218 3.26 9.38 -1.73
C VAL A 218 4.55 9.60 -0.93
N GLY A 219 5.64 9.83 -1.60
CA GLY A 219 6.93 9.93 -0.93
C GLY A 219 8.03 10.54 -1.78
N VAL A 220 9.24 10.47 -1.25
CA VAL A 220 10.46 10.90 -1.91
C VAL A 220 11.56 9.89 -1.62
N THR A 221 12.38 9.58 -2.61
CA THR A 221 13.56 8.74 -2.42
C THR A 221 14.56 9.41 -1.50
N LEU A 222 15.33 8.61 -0.76
CA LEU A 222 16.28 9.09 0.24
C LEU A 222 17.70 8.67 -0.07
N PRO A 223 18.72 9.48 0.30
CA PRO A 223 20.09 9.00 0.40
C PRO A 223 20.19 7.85 1.43
N GLN A 224 21.11 6.91 1.22
CA GLN A 224 21.25 5.71 2.06
C GLN A 224 21.42 6.01 3.55
N SER A 225 22.19 7.03 3.90
CA SER A 225 22.48 7.41 5.30
C SER A 225 21.46 8.40 5.90
N PHE A 226 20.38 8.72 5.19
CA PHE A 226 19.43 9.73 5.66
C PHE A 226 18.60 9.24 6.84
N LYS A 227 18.60 10.01 7.94
CA LYS A 227 17.75 9.75 9.11
C LYS A 227 16.34 10.30 8.86
N ILE A 228 15.36 9.44 8.96
CA ILE A 228 13.98 9.77 8.68
C ILE A 228 13.34 10.46 9.87
N PRO A 229 12.68 11.61 9.68
CA PRO A 229 11.98 12.29 10.75
C PRO A 229 10.71 11.53 11.15
N LYS A 230 10.24 11.79 12.36
CA LYS A 230 8.96 11.25 12.84
C LYS A 230 7.81 11.65 11.92
N GLY A 231 6.91 10.72 11.66
CA GLY A 231 5.71 10.94 10.85
C GLY A 231 5.78 10.38 9.42
N PHE A 232 6.96 9.99 8.94
CA PHE A 232 7.13 9.29 7.66
C PHE A 232 7.40 7.81 7.88
N GLY A 233 6.73 6.96 7.10
CA GLY A 233 7.11 5.56 6.96
C GLY A 233 8.32 5.43 6.04
N VAL A 234 8.95 4.26 6.06
CA VAL A 234 10.05 3.91 5.15
C VAL A 234 9.65 2.71 4.32
N TYR A 235 9.76 2.82 3.03
CA TYR A 235 9.62 1.71 2.11
C TYR A 235 10.97 1.45 1.44
N GLU A 236 11.36 0.19 1.40
CA GLU A 236 12.63 -0.23 0.79
C GLU A 236 12.35 -0.99 -0.51
N VAL A 237 12.75 -0.40 -1.63
CA VAL A 237 12.74 -1.05 -2.93
C VAL A 237 14.02 -1.88 -3.03
N PRO A 238 13.94 -3.21 -3.14
CA PRO A 238 15.13 -4.06 -3.25
C PRO A 238 15.91 -3.75 -4.53
N ALA A 239 17.21 -4.00 -4.51
CA ALA A 239 18.01 -3.96 -5.72
C ALA A 239 17.58 -5.09 -6.66
N GLY A 240 17.42 -4.79 -7.94
CA GLY A 240 16.99 -5.77 -8.94
C GLY A 240 16.81 -5.20 -10.33
N GLU A 241 16.31 -6.04 -11.22
CA GLU A 241 15.90 -5.62 -12.56
C GLU A 241 14.41 -5.27 -12.56
N TYR A 242 14.09 -4.12 -13.15
CA TYR A 242 12.74 -3.57 -13.19
C TYR A 242 12.38 -3.18 -14.62
N ALA A 243 11.13 -3.45 -15.01
CA ALA A 243 10.57 -2.91 -16.23
C ALA A 243 10.14 -1.45 -15.97
N ILE A 244 10.76 -0.51 -16.64
CA ILE A 244 10.53 0.92 -16.49
C ILE A 244 9.79 1.45 -17.71
N PHE A 245 8.55 1.88 -17.51
CA PHE A 245 7.70 2.51 -18.51
C PHE A 245 7.80 4.02 -18.39
N ARG A 246 8.24 4.71 -19.42
CA ARG A 246 8.34 6.17 -19.44
C ARG A 246 7.16 6.76 -20.17
N PHE A 247 6.36 7.54 -19.45
CA PHE A 247 5.19 8.20 -19.99
C PHE A 247 5.28 9.71 -19.79
N LYS A 248 4.91 10.46 -20.83
CA LYS A 248 4.76 11.91 -20.78
C LYS A 248 3.35 12.26 -21.25
N GLY A 249 2.52 12.75 -20.35
CA GLY A 249 1.11 13.07 -20.62
C GLY A 249 0.39 13.59 -19.40
N LEU A 250 -0.92 13.70 -19.47
CA LEU A 250 -1.74 14.17 -18.37
C LEU A 250 -2.00 13.05 -17.35
N TYR A 251 -2.19 13.43 -16.09
CA TYR A 251 -2.35 12.47 -15.00
C TYR A 251 -3.50 11.47 -15.22
N HIS A 252 -4.62 11.93 -15.76
CA HIS A 252 -5.77 11.04 -16.03
C HIS A 252 -5.51 10.00 -17.11
N GLU A 253 -4.50 10.20 -17.96
CA GLU A 253 -4.10 9.22 -18.98
C GLU A 253 -3.30 8.05 -18.38
N LEU A 254 -2.77 8.17 -17.16
CA LEU A 254 -2.06 7.08 -16.47
C LEU A 254 -2.89 5.82 -16.34
N ASN A 255 -4.22 5.92 -16.22
CA ASN A 255 -5.07 4.74 -16.19
C ASN A 255 -4.95 3.89 -17.47
N ARG A 256 -4.75 4.52 -18.64
CA ARG A 256 -4.52 3.81 -19.90
C ARG A 256 -3.16 3.12 -19.92
N VAL A 257 -2.13 3.77 -19.36
CA VAL A 257 -0.78 3.20 -19.21
C VAL A 257 -0.84 1.98 -18.29
N TYR A 258 -1.48 2.08 -17.12
CA TYR A 258 -1.64 0.95 -16.22
C TYR A 258 -2.44 -0.20 -16.86
N ARG A 259 -3.50 0.10 -17.61
CA ARG A 259 -4.24 -0.94 -18.35
C ARG A 259 -3.32 -1.68 -19.32
N TYR A 260 -2.56 -0.95 -20.15
CA TYR A 260 -1.60 -1.56 -21.06
C TYR A 260 -0.58 -2.43 -20.33
N ILE A 261 0.04 -1.91 -19.25
CA ILE A 261 1.03 -2.66 -18.46
C ILE A 261 0.45 -3.97 -17.92
N TYR A 262 -0.71 -3.90 -17.26
CA TYR A 262 -1.25 -5.03 -16.50
C TYR A 262 -2.12 -5.98 -17.32
N LEU A 263 -2.76 -5.52 -18.40
CA LEU A 263 -3.69 -6.34 -19.17
C LEU A 263 -3.14 -6.78 -20.53
N ASP A 264 -2.15 -6.07 -21.06
CA ASP A 264 -1.58 -6.38 -22.39
C ASP A 264 -0.12 -6.81 -22.26
N TRP A 265 0.73 -5.95 -21.70
CA TRP A 265 2.19 -6.19 -21.68
C TRP A 265 2.59 -7.30 -20.71
N LEU A 266 2.13 -7.25 -19.47
CA LEU A 266 2.50 -8.24 -18.44
C LEU A 266 2.05 -9.66 -18.81
N PRO A 267 0.80 -9.88 -19.35
CA PRO A 267 0.39 -11.21 -19.80
C PRO A 267 1.16 -11.75 -21.01
N ALA A 268 1.69 -10.86 -21.85
CA ALA A 268 2.47 -11.23 -23.05
C ALA A 268 3.94 -11.53 -22.76
N ASN A 269 4.41 -11.21 -21.55
CA ASN A 269 5.80 -11.38 -21.13
C ASN A 269 5.81 -12.17 -19.82
N ASP A 270 6.59 -13.22 -19.73
CA ASP A 270 6.68 -14.12 -18.56
C ASP A 270 7.35 -13.46 -17.33
N TYR A 271 6.99 -12.23 -17.02
CA TYR A 271 7.41 -11.56 -15.77
C TYR A 271 6.40 -11.89 -14.67
N SER A 272 6.86 -12.56 -13.63
CA SER A 272 6.08 -12.96 -12.45
C SER A 272 6.27 -11.96 -11.29
#